data_c76b13b7fcde891dac3da41e81891278
#
_entry.id   c76b13b7fcde891dac3da41e81891278
#
_cell.length_a   1.000
_cell.length_b   1.000
_cell.length_c   1.000
_cell.angle_alpha   90.00
_cell.angle_beta   90.00
_cell.angle_gamma   90.00
#
_symmetry.space_group_name_H-M   'P 1'
#
loop_
_entity.id
_entity.type
_entity.pdbx_description
1 polymer ?
#
loop_
_entity_poly.entity_id
_entity_poly.type
_entity_poly.pdbx_seq_one_letter_code
_entity_poly.pdbx_strand_id
1 'polypeptide(L)'
;KKEYEKYDFTDMIQYFVKQGSAPLLDVLIVDEAQDLTKLQWSMVNVLKQSASRIYYAGDDDQAIHVWNGVDVKNFMRSCENIRILNQSYRVPRSVHEIANRLVNRIEVRQAKSWKPTEREGSVDYHMNWYDVDIDKGSWTIMARTNSIVNKVEVNLRDNGYLYERFGKISLENEFIQFMNMWEELKKDKSL
;
A
#
# COMPACT_ATOMS: atom_id res chain seq x y z
N LYS A 1 -23.76 9.08 -32.46
CA LYS A 1 -23.50 9.34 -31.01
C LYS A 1 -22.14 10.05 -30.95
N LYS A 2 -22.12 11.33 -30.60
CA LYS A 2 -20.87 12.03 -30.24
C LYS A 2 -20.50 11.50 -28.86
N GLU A 3 -19.65 10.50 -28.80
CA GLU A 3 -18.95 10.12 -27.59
C GLU A 3 -17.99 11.26 -27.25
N TYR A 4 -18.08 11.74 -26.04
CA TYR A 4 -17.09 12.66 -25.50
C TYR A 4 -15.76 11.86 -25.43
N GLU A 5 -14.74 12.31 -26.14
CA GLU A 5 -13.37 11.78 -26.03
C GLU A 5 -12.82 12.07 -24.64
N LYS A 6 -13.23 11.26 -23.68
CA LYS A 6 -12.64 11.25 -22.34
C LYS A 6 -11.64 10.12 -22.31
N TYR A 7 -10.39 10.44 -22.08
CA TYR A 7 -9.32 9.47 -21.84
C TYR A 7 -9.25 9.17 -20.35
N ASP A 8 -9.22 7.91 -20.00
CA ASP A 8 -8.83 7.48 -18.66
C ASP A 8 -7.32 7.17 -18.60
N PHE A 9 -6.83 6.81 -17.41
CA PHE A 9 -5.42 6.47 -17.24
C PHE A 9 -4.99 5.24 -18.05
N THR A 10 -5.89 4.30 -18.27
CA THR A 10 -5.65 3.10 -19.08
C THR A 10 -5.46 3.48 -20.54
N ASP A 11 -6.30 4.36 -21.06
CA ASP A 11 -6.21 4.87 -22.44
C ASP A 11 -4.89 5.61 -22.67
N MET A 12 -4.44 6.40 -21.68
CA MET A 12 -3.16 7.12 -21.76
C MET A 12 -1.99 6.15 -21.89
N ILE A 13 -1.96 5.08 -21.09
CA ILE A 13 -0.91 4.06 -21.17
C ILE A 13 -0.98 3.32 -22.51
N GLN A 14 -2.17 2.95 -22.97
CA GLN A 14 -2.35 2.30 -24.26
C GLN A 14 -1.87 3.17 -25.42
N TYR A 15 -2.18 4.47 -25.37
CA TYR A 15 -1.74 5.42 -26.38
C TYR A 15 -0.21 5.52 -26.40
N PHE A 16 0.43 5.66 -25.23
CA PHE A 16 1.89 5.68 -25.13
C PHE A 16 2.53 4.41 -25.71
N VAL A 17 1.99 3.23 -25.37
CA VAL A 17 2.47 1.94 -25.89
C VAL A 17 2.33 1.87 -27.42
N LYS A 18 1.22 2.38 -27.96
CA LYS A 18 1.00 2.42 -29.43
C LYS A 18 1.95 3.37 -30.14
N GLN A 19 2.29 4.50 -29.54
CA GLN A 19 3.28 5.44 -30.09
C GLN A 19 4.67 4.79 -30.16
N GLY A 20 5.01 3.92 -29.24
CA GLY A 20 6.24 3.13 -29.24
C GLY A 20 7.51 3.96 -29.10
N SER A 21 7.40 5.23 -28.66
CA SER A 21 8.54 6.13 -28.51
C SER A 21 8.65 6.67 -27.09
N ALA A 22 9.85 6.69 -26.57
CA ALA A 22 10.18 7.22 -25.25
C ALA A 22 11.40 8.13 -25.34
N PRO A 23 11.55 9.09 -24.41
CA PRO A 23 12.76 9.91 -24.34
C PRO A 23 13.97 9.02 -24.02
N LEU A 24 15.16 9.47 -24.43
CA LEU A 24 16.41 8.82 -24.03
C LEU A 24 16.59 8.95 -22.52
N LEU A 25 16.88 7.84 -21.87
CA LEU A 25 17.05 7.74 -20.41
C LEU A 25 18.42 7.15 -20.08
N ASP A 26 19.16 7.78 -19.19
CA ASP A 26 20.39 7.19 -18.66
C ASP A 26 20.06 6.02 -17.74
N VAL A 27 19.04 6.18 -16.91
CA VAL A 27 18.60 5.18 -15.94
C VAL A 27 17.08 5.17 -15.87
N LEU A 28 16.49 3.97 -15.92
CA LEU A 28 15.10 3.73 -15.63
C LEU A 28 15.01 2.92 -14.32
N ILE A 29 14.27 3.43 -13.33
CA ILE A 29 14.00 2.74 -12.08
C ILE A 29 12.50 2.47 -12.02
N VAL A 30 12.14 1.22 -11.81
CA VAL A 30 10.75 0.77 -11.65
C VAL A 30 10.60 0.21 -10.24
N ASP A 31 9.87 0.95 -9.41
CA ASP A 31 9.57 0.55 -8.02
C ASP A 31 8.24 -0.17 -7.94
N GLU A 32 8.05 -1.01 -6.91
CA GLU A 32 6.89 -1.88 -6.71
C GLU A 32 6.52 -2.69 -7.97
N ALA A 33 7.55 -3.18 -8.67
CA ALA A 33 7.39 -3.81 -9.97
C ALA A 33 6.54 -5.09 -9.94
N GLN A 34 6.35 -5.72 -8.77
CA GLN A 34 5.48 -6.87 -8.59
C GLN A 34 3.99 -6.52 -8.78
N ASP A 35 3.60 -5.26 -8.65
CA ASP A 35 2.20 -4.82 -8.77
C ASP A 35 1.82 -4.33 -10.18
N LEU A 36 2.74 -4.41 -11.13
CA LEU A 36 2.47 -3.98 -12.50
C LEU A 36 1.57 -4.95 -13.25
N THR A 37 0.54 -4.40 -13.88
CA THR A 37 -0.33 -5.11 -14.84
C THR A 37 0.39 -5.37 -16.16
N LYS A 38 -0.15 -6.26 -16.98
CA LYS A 38 0.42 -6.53 -18.33
C LYS A 38 0.56 -5.27 -19.19
N LEU A 39 -0.41 -4.37 -19.10
CA LEU A 39 -0.36 -3.11 -19.86
C LEU A 39 0.77 -2.19 -19.36
N GLN A 40 0.94 -2.07 -18.05
CA GLN A 40 2.03 -1.30 -17.46
C GLN A 40 3.39 -1.92 -17.80
N TRP A 41 3.51 -3.25 -17.83
CA TRP A 41 4.71 -3.92 -18.32
C TRP A 41 5.00 -3.60 -19.80
N SER A 42 3.95 -3.49 -20.64
CA SER A 42 4.13 -3.05 -22.04
C SER A 42 4.71 -1.63 -22.12
N MET A 43 4.25 -0.73 -21.25
CA MET A 43 4.81 0.62 -21.13
C MET A 43 6.28 0.59 -20.68
N VAL A 44 6.60 -0.18 -19.64
CA VAL A 44 7.97 -0.36 -19.16
C VAL A 44 8.88 -0.90 -20.26
N ASN A 45 8.39 -1.82 -21.10
CA ASN A 45 9.17 -2.36 -22.23
C ASN A 45 9.48 -1.29 -23.30
N VAL A 46 8.56 -0.36 -23.56
CA VAL A 46 8.84 0.79 -24.45
C VAL A 46 9.91 1.70 -23.85
N LEU A 47 9.79 2.04 -22.56
CA LEU A 47 10.78 2.85 -21.85
C LEU A 47 12.15 2.18 -21.78
N LYS A 48 12.18 0.85 -21.58
CA LYS A 48 13.41 0.06 -21.53
C LYS A 48 14.24 0.17 -22.80
N GLN A 49 13.61 0.25 -23.97
CA GLN A 49 14.31 0.37 -25.26
C GLN A 49 15.11 1.67 -25.37
N SER A 50 14.70 2.70 -24.65
CA SER A 50 15.33 4.03 -24.64
C SER A 50 16.22 4.27 -23.42
N ALA A 51 16.38 3.28 -22.53
CA ALA A 51 17.16 3.39 -21.30
C ALA A 51 18.51 2.70 -21.43
N SER A 52 19.59 3.37 -20.99
CA SER A 52 20.94 2.79 -20.95
C SER A 52 21.07 1.74 -19.83
N ARG A 53 20.37 1.92 -18.71
CA ARG A 53 20.33 1.00 -17.57
C ARG A 53 18.93 0.95 -17.00
N ILE A 54 18.55 -0.22 -16.52
CA ILE A 54 17.25 -0.41 -15.85
C ILE A 54 17.42 -1.14 -14.52
N TYR A 55 16.68 -0.69 -13.53
CA TYR A 55 16.58 -1.32 -12.21
C TYR A 55 15.10 -1.55 -11.87
N TYR A 56 14.81 -2.76 -11.39
CA TYR A 56 13.51 -3.11 -10.85
C TYR A 56 13.64 -3.31 -9.36
N ALA A 57 12.80 -2.67 -8.58
CA ALA A 57 12.63 -2.92 -7.15
C ALA A 57 11.24 -3.49 -6.92
N GLY A 58 11.13 -4.44 -5.99
CA GLY A 58 9.85 -5.05 -5.67
C GLY A 58 9.99 -6.30 -4.80
N ASP A 59 8.87 -6.77 -4.29
CA ASP A 59 8.77 -7.95 -3.46
C ASP A 59 7.63 -8.85 -3.95
N ASP A 60 7.96 -9.95 -4.61
CA ASP A 60 6.98 -10.91 -5.13
C ASP A 60 6.08 -11.53 -4.05
N ASP A 61 6.55 -11.60 -2.78
CA ASP A 61 5.74 -12.05 -1.66
C ASP A 61 4.64 -11.05 -1.27
N GLN A 62 4.75 -9.78 -1.69
CA GLN A 62 3.78 -8.72 -1.46
C GLN A 62 2.79 -8.50 -2.61
N ALA A 63 2.85 -9.29 -3.65
CA ALA A 63 1.96 -9.20 -4.81
C ALA A 63 0.53 -9.67 -4.50
N ILE A 64 -0.23 -8.86 -3.77
CA ILE A 64 -1.60 -9.17 -3.33
C ILE A 64 -2.68 -8.78 -4.36
N HIS A 65 -2.31 -8.10 -5.45
CA HIS A 65 -3.25 -7.56 -6.45
C HIS A 65 -3.38 -8.42 -7.72
N VAL A 66 -3.04 -9.72 -7.65
CA VAL A 66 -3.09 -10.65 -8.80
C VAL A 66 -4.47 -10.71 -9.45
N TRP A 67 -5.55 -10.56 -8.67
CA TRP A 67 -6.92 -10.48 -9.16
C TRP A 67 -7.19 -9.27 -10.10
N ASN A 68 -6.36 -8.25 -10.03
CA ASN A 68 -6.45 -7.03 -10.86
C ASN A 68 -5.57 -7.10 -12.13
N GLY A 69 -5.12 -8.29 -12.52
CA GLY A 69 -4.33 -8.49 -13.73
C GLY A 69 -2.84 -8.19 -13.61
N VAL A 70 -2.33 -8.13 -12.39
CA VAL A 70 -0.89 -8.03 -12.08
C VAL A 70 -0.15 -9.26 -12.60
N ASP A 71 1.03 -9.05 -13.17
CA ASP A 71 1.88 -10.10 -13.75
C ASP A 71 3.19 -10.29 -12.97
N VAL A 72 3.08 -10.93 -11.81
CA VAL A 72 4.22 -11.25 -10.93
C VAL A 72 5.26 -12.11 -11.63
N LYS A 73 4.83 -13.04 -12.49
CA LYS A 73 5.75 -13.91 -13.24
C LYS A 73 6.65 -13.12 -14.18
N ASN A 74 6.11 -12.05 -14.76
CA ASN A 74 6.91 -11.17 -15.58
C ASN A 74 7.94 -10.41 -14.77
N PHE A 75 7.57 -9.91 -13.58
CA PHE A 75 8.52 -9.30 -12.64
C PHE A 75 9.70 -10.25 -12.32
N MET A 76 9.41 -11.46 -11.91
CA MET A 76 10.43 -12.45 -11.55
C MET A 76 11.37 -12.82 -12.72
N ARG A 77 10.89 -12.71 -13.97
CA ARG A 77 11.67 -13.02 -15.17
C ARG A 77 12.38 -11.80 -15.78
N SER A 78 12.07 -10.62 -15.31
CA SER A 78 12.56 -9.36 -15.92
C SER A 78 14.02 -9.05 -15.63
N CYS A 79 14.62 -9.72 -14.65
CA CYS A 79 16.00 -9.49 -14.22
C CYS A 79 16.80 -10.80 -14.22
N GLU A 80 18.00 -10.75 -14.81
CA GLU A 80 19.00 -11.83 -14.72
C GLU A 80 19.84 -11.69 -13.44
N ASN A 81 20.14 -10.44 -13.04
CA ASN A 81 20.94 -10.14 -11.86
C ASN A 81 20.01 -9.69 -10.72
N ILE A 82 19.84 -10.57 -9.73
CA ILE A 82 18.97 -10.31 -8.58
C ILE A 82 19.82 -10.06 -7.34
N ARG A 83 19.52 -8.98 -6.62
CA ARG A 83 20.09 -8.70 -5.31
C ARG A 83 18.95 -8.69 -4.28
N ILE A 84 19.02 -9.56 -3.31
CA ILE A 84 18.07 -9.64 -2.21
C ILE A 84 18.51 -8.68 -1.10
N LEU A 85 17.62 -7.80 -0.67
CA LEU A 85 17.77 -6.96 0.52
C LEU A 85 17.23 -7.75 1.71
N ASN A 86 18.12 -8.36 2.46
CA ASN A 86 17.78 -9.36 3.47
C ASN A 86 17.61 -8.79 4.89
N GLN A 87 17.67 -7.47 5.08
CA GLN A 87 17.50 -6.85 6.38
C GLN A 87 16.24 -5.97 6.40
N SER A 88 15.31 -6.29 7.28
CA SER A 88 14.20 -5.41 7.60
C SER A 88 14.57 -4.46 8.75
N TYR A 89 14.26 -3.19 8.58
CA TYR A 89 14.40 -2.16 9.62
C TYR A 89 13.07 -1.80 10.28
N ARG A 90 12.00 -2.50 9.90
CA ARG A 90 10.63 -2.20 10.33
C ARG A 90 9.99 -3.34 11.10
N VAL A 91 10.15 -4.57 10.65
CA VAL A 91 9.38 -5.73 11.13
C VAL A 91 10.03 -6.36 12.37
N PRO A 92 9.33 -6.45 13.52
CA PRO A 92 9.79 -7.15 14.73
C PRO A 92 9.87 -8.67 14.53
N ARG A 93 10.55 -9.37 15.46
CA ARG A 93 10.77 -10.83 15.39
C ARG A 93 9.49 -11.64 15.39
N SER A 94 8.59 -11.38 16.33
CA SER A 94 7.32 -12.12 16.43
C SER A 94 6.45 -11.99 15.17
N VAL A 95 6.41 -10.79 14.56
CA VAL A 95 5.69 -10.56 13.30
C VAL A 95 6.38 -11.25 12.13
N HIS A 96 7.73 -11.22 12.09
CA HIS A 96 8.52 -11.91 11.08
C HIS A 96 8.28 -13.44 11.06
N GLU A 97 8.19 -14.07 12.24
CA GLU A 97 7.92 -15.51 12.34
C GLU A 97 6.57 -15.88 11.70
N ILE A 98 5.54 -15.08 11.93
CA ILE A 98 4.23 -15.32 11.33
C ILE A 98 4.27 -15.06 9.83
N ALA A 99 4.89 -13.95 9.41
CA ALA A 99 5.06 -13.62 8.00
C ALA A 99 5.76 -14.77 7.25
N ASN A 100 6.84 -15.33 7.79
CA ASN A 100 7.56 -16.45 7.19
C ASN A 100 6.69 -17.71 7.05
N ARG A 101 5.84 -18.01 8.02
CA ARG A 101 4.90 -19.14 7.90
C ARG A 101 3.89 -18.94 6.78
N LEU A 102 3.46 -17.69 6.55
CA LEU A 102 2.50 -17.34 5.49
C LEU A 102 3.15 -17.37 4.12
N VAL A 103 4.29 -16.72 3.94
CA VAL A 103 4.95 -16.63 2.62
C VAL A 103 5.46 -18.00 2.14
N ASN A 104 5.78 -18.92 3.04
CA ASN A 104 6.16 -20.28 2.67
C ASN A 104 5.00 -21.11 2.07
N ARG A 105 3.76 -20.61 2.09
CA ARG A 105 2.61 -21.22 1.40
C ARG A 105 2.43 -20.71 -0.03
N ILE A 106 3.18 -19.70 -0.44
CA ILE A 106 3.11 -19.15 -1.79
C ILE A 106 3.88 -20.07 -2.71
N GLU A 107 3.19 -20.64 -3.71
CA GLU A 107 3.80 -21.60 -4.65
C GLU A 107 4.74 -20.92 -5.65
N VAL A 108 4.40 -19.73 -6.11
CA VAL A 108 5.15 -18.99 -7.13
C VAL A 108 5.83 -17.79 -6.48
N ARG A 109 7.07 -17.98 -6.04
CA ARG A 109 7.87 -16.94 -5.40
C ARG A 109 9.38 -17.15 -5.66
N GLN A 110 10.14 -16.06 -5.55
CA GLN A 110 11.60 -16.11 -5.50
C GLN A 110 12.03 -16.64 -4.13
N ALA A 111 12.87 -17.67 -4.11
CA ALA A 111 13.44 -18.16 -2.86
C ALA A 111 14.33 -17.08 -2.23
N LYS A 112 13.94 -16.60 -1.07
CA LYS A 112 14.66 -15.55 -0.32
C LYS A 112 14.48 -15.73 1.17
N SER A 113 15.46 -15.27 1.92
CA SER A 113 15.40 -15.16 3.38
C SER A 113 15.73 -13.73 3.79
N TRP A 114 15.12 -13.27 4.87
CA TRP A 114 15.35 -11.94 5.40
C TRP A 114 15.33 -11.95 6.93
N LYS A 115 15.92 -10.94 7.54
CA LYS A 115 16.08 -10.81 8.99
C LYS A 115 15.17 -9.71 9.52
N PRO A 116 14.52 -9.92 10.66
CA PRO A 116 13.73 -8.89 11.34
C PRO A 116 14.64 -7.84 11.99
N THR A 117 14.04 -6.82 12.60
CA THR A 117 14.73 -5.92 13.53
C THR A 117 15.09 -6.66 14.82
N GLU A 118 15.88 -6.03 15.68
CA GLU A 118 16.20 -6.56 17.01
C GLU A 118 15.03 -6.49 18.00
N ARG A 119 13.98 -5.72 17.67
CA ARG A 119 12.78 -5.63 18.51
C ARG A 119 12.02 -6.94 18.53
N GLU A 120 11.56 -7.35 19.70
CA GLU A 120 10.77 -8.57 19.83
C GLU A 120 9.38 -8.40 19.23
N GLY A 121 8.66 -7.36 19.63
CA GLY A 121 7.25 -7.16 19.28
C GLY A 121 6.33 -8.15 19.98
N SER A 122 5.04 -8.10 19.66
CA SER A 122 4.05 -9.09 20.08
C SER A 122 3.02 -9.34 19.00
N VAL A 123 2.39 -10.51 19.03
CA VAL A 123 1.26 -10.86 18.17
C VAL A 123 0.24 -11.57 19.02
N ASP A 124 -0.93 -10.96 19.14
CA ASP A 124 -2.06 -11.47 19.91
C ASP A 124 -3.20 -11.83 18.97
N TYR A 125 -3.97 -12.87 19.33
CA TYR A 125 -5.09 -13.36 18.55
C TYR A 125 -6.40 -13.13 19.31
N HIS A 126 -7.32 -12.44 18.68
CA HIS A 126 -8.65 -12.19 19.22
C HIS A 126 -9.72 -12.78 18.29
N MET A 127 -10.80 -13.29 18.86
CA MET A 127 -11.94 -13.82 18.10
C MET A 127 -12.72 -12.70 17.44
N ASN A 128 -12.80 -11.56 18.09
CA ASN A 128 -13.48 -10.38 17.60
C ASN A 128 -12.53 -9.17 17.71
N TRP A 129 -12.60 -8.27 16.74
CA TRP A 129 -11.77 -7.08 16.74
C TRP A 129 -12.09 -6.11 17.90
N TYR A 130 -13.33 -6.09 18.39
CA TYR A 130 -13.77 -5.27 19.53
C TYR A 130 -13.30 -5.79 20.89
N ASP A 131 -12.66 -6.97 20.93
CA ASP A 131 -12.00 -7.49 22.14
C ASP A 131 -10.58 -6.88 22.30
N VAL A 132 -10.12 -6.12 21.33
CA VAL A 132 -8.80 -5.45 21.33
C VAL A 132 -8.95 -4.11 22.05
N ASP A 133 -8.15 -3.89 23.10
CA ASP A 133 -8.07 -2.60 23.78
C ASP A 133 -7.27 -1.63 22.91
N ILE A 134 -7.98 -0.70 22.26
CA ILE A 134 -7.40 0.33 21.40
C ILE A 134 -7.35 1.71 22.07
N ASP A 135 -7.67 1.83 23.33
CA ASP A 135 -7.75 3.11 24.05
C ASP A 135 -6.37 3.77 24.19
N LYS A 136 -5.30 2.99 24.07
CA LYS A 136 -3.94 3.48 24.23
C LYS A 136 -3.09 3.21 23.00
N GLY A 137 -2.25 4.17 22.68
CA GLY A 137 -1.29 4.05 21.59
C GLY A 137 -1.82 4.52 20.25
N SER A 138 -1.12 4.16 19.18
CA SER A 138 -1.49 4.47 17.80
C SER A 138 -1.75 3.16 17.05
N TRP A 139 -2.93 3.04 16.49
CA TRP A 139 -3.40 1.81 15.85
C TRP A 139 -3.61 1.99 14.35
N THR A 140 -3.25 0.98 13.59
CA THR A 140 -3.65 0.85 12.20
C THR A 140 -4.54 -0.37 12.05
N ILE A 141 -5.77 -0.15 11.59
CA ILE A 141 -6.75 -1.22 11.40
C ILE A 141 -6.85 -1.52 9.91
N MET A 142 -6.57 -2.75 9.53
CA MET A 142 -6.63 -3.23 8.16
C MET A 142 -7.61 -4.38 8.03
N ALA A 143 -8.34 -4.43 6.93
CA ALA A 143 -9.23 -5.54 6.63
C ALA A 143 -9.18 -5.89 5.13
N ARG A 144 -9.60 -7.12 4.81
CA ARG A 144 -9.57 -7.61 3.43
C ARG A 144 -10.50 -6.84 2.49
N THR A 145 -11.61 -6.31 2.98
CA THR A 145 -12.60 -5.61 2.17
C THR A 145 -13.07 -4.31 2.81
N ASN A 146 -13.46 -3.35 2.00
CA ASN A 146 -14.03 -2.09 2.47
C ASN A 146 -15.31 -2.31 3.30
N SER A 147 -16.10 -3.36 3.03
CA SER A 147 -17.29 -3.68 3.81
C SER A 147 -16.96 -3.97 5.28
N ILE A 148 -15.84 -4.68 5.53
CA ILE A 148 -15.38 -4.95 6.90
C ILE A 148 -14.87 -3.66 7.54
N VAL A 149 -14.06 -2.86 6.83
CA VAL A 149 -13.57 -1.57 7.33
C VAL A 149 -14.73 -0.63 7.68
N ASN A 150 -15.79 -0.58 6.86
CA ASN A 150 -16.98 0.25 7.13
C ASN A 150 -17.67 -0.14 8.44
N LYS A 151 -17.74 -1.43 8.79
CA LYS A 151 -18.30 -1.89 10.05
C LYS A 151 -17.46 -1.45 11.25
N VAL A 152 -16.13 -1.53 11.11
CA VAL A 152 -15.19 -1.04 12.12
C VAL A 152 -15.33 0.47 12.30
N GLU A 153 -15.39 1.21 11.20
CA GLU A 153 -15.55 2.66 11.20
C GLU A 153 -16.83 3.12 11.93
N VAL A 154 -17.96 2.46 11.67
CA VAL A 154 -19.22 2.73 12.39
C VAL A 154 -19.02 2.54 13.89
N ASN A 155 -18.42 1.43 14.30
CA ASN A 155 -18.19 1.16 15.71
C ASN A 155 -17.23 2.16 16.36
N LEU A 156 -16.12 2.53 15.70
CA LEU A 156 -15.19 3.54 16.20
C LEU A 156 -15.91 4.88 16.44
N ARG A 157 -16.73 5.30 15.48
CA ARG A 157 -17.52 6.52 15.59
C ARG A 157 -18.53 6.46 16.73
N ASP A 158 -19.28 5.36 16.85
CA ASP A 158 -20.30 5.19 17.87
C ASP A 158 -19.70 5.17 19.29
N ASN A 159 -18.44 4.77 19.43
CA ASN A 159 -17.68 4.79 20.68
C ASN A 159 -16.82 6.05 20.87
N GLY A 160 -16.91 7.04 19.97
CA GLY A 160 -16.22 8.33 20.10
C GLY A 160 -14.73 8.30 19.81
N TYR A 161 -14.21 7.26 19.13
CA TYR A 161 -12.82 7.21 18.73
C TYR A 161 -12.56 8.17 17.56
N LEU A 162 -11.43 8.87 17.64
CA LEU A 162 -10.90 9.64 16.52
C LEU A 162 -10.09 8.74 15.61
N TYR A 163 -10.38 8.78 14.32
CA TYR A 163 -9.66 7.99 13.33
C TYR A 163 -9.45 8.78 12.03
N GLU A 164 -8.51 8.31 11.25
CA GLU A 164 -8.27 8.79 9.89
C GLU A 164 -8.53 7.66 8.89
N ARG A 165 -9.19 7.98 7.79
CA ARG A 165 -9.39 7.07 6.67
C ARG A 165 -9.14 7.78 5.34
N PHE A 166 -8.22 7.26 4.52
CA PHE A 166 -7.85 7.85 3.23
C PHE A 166 -7.48 9.34 3.31
N GLY A 167 -6.75 9.73 4.36
CA GLY A 167 -6.35 11.12 4.58
C GLY A 167 -7.48 12.03 5.11
N LYS A 168 -8.64 11.46 5.44
CA LYS A 168 -9.75 12.21 6.04
C LYS A 168 -9.90 11.84 7.51
N ILE A 169 -9.89 12.86 8.36
CA ILE A 169 -10.13 12.72 9.80
C ILE A 169 -11.64 12.55 10.03
N SER A 170 -12.01 11.74 11.04
CA SER A 170 -13.40 11.45 11.41
C SER A 170 -14.17 12.64 11.97
N LEU A 171 -13.49 13.71 12.37
CA LEU A 171 -14.10 14.98 12.77
C LEU A 171 -14.34 15.86 11.54
N GLU A 172 -15.58 16.30 11.36
CA GLU A 172 -15.91 17.32 10.37
C GLU A 172 -15.30 18.68 10.77
N ASN A 173 -14.83 19.43 9.77
CA ASN A 173 -14.19 20.73 10.01
C ASN A 173 -15.09 21.70 10.81
N GLU A 174 -16.40 21.62 10.63
CA GLU A 174 -17.38 22.41 11.38
C GLU A 174 -17.35 22.09 12.88
N PHE A 175 -17.16 20.82 13.24
CA PHE A 175 -17.07 20.40 14.64
C PHE A 175 -15.77 20.89 15.28
N ILE A 176 -14.66 20.88 14.54
CA ILE A 176 -13.38 21.44 15.01
C ILE A 176 -13.50 22.93 15.23
N GLN A 177 -14.15 23.66 14.33
CA GLN A 177 -14.42 25.10 14.50
C GLN A 177 -15.28 25.36 15.73
N PHE A 178 -16.33 24.57 15.94
CA PHE A 178 -17.19 24.68 17.12
C PHE A 178 -16.43 24.41 18.43
N MET A 179 -15.56 23.41 18.46
CA MET A 179 -14.71 23.14 19.63
C MET A 179 -13.76 24.30 19.93
N ASN A 180 -13.12 24.86 18.92
CA ASN A 180 -12.25 26.02 19.06
C ASN A 180 -12.99 27.26 19.58
N MET A 181 -14.18 27.54 19.04
CA MET A 181 -15.05 28.61 19.56
C MET A 181 -15.44 28.38 21.02
N TRP A 182 -15.75 27.12 21.40
CA TRP A 182 -16.05 26.75 22.77
C TRP A 182 -14.87 26.95 23.73
N GLU A 183 -13.66 26.63 23.30
CA GLU A 183 -12.45 26.87 24.08
C GLU A 183 -12.16 28.36 24.26
N GLU A 184 -12.37 29.18 23.24
CA GLU A 184 -12.26 30.64 23.33
C GLU A 184 -13.26 31.23 24.31
N LEU A 185 -14.52 30.79 24.26
CA LEU A 185 -15.55 31.21 25.20
C LEU A 185 -15.24 30.83 26.65
N LYS A 186 -14.54 29.72 26.87
CA LYS A 186 -14.07 29.34 28.22
C LYS A 186 -12.96 30.25 28.73
N LYS A 187 -12.08 30.74 27.84
CA LYS A 187 -11.00 31.69 28.21
C LYS A 187 -11.54 33.05 28.58
N ASP A 188 -12.62 33.55 27.91
CA ASP A 188 -13.23 34.82 28.20
C ASP A 188 -14.08 34.82 29.49
N LYS A 189 -14.43 33.68 30.05
CA LYS A 189 -15.18 33.55 31.32
C LYS A 189 -14.30 33.48 32.58
N SER A 190 -13.02 33.69 32.44
CA SER A 190 -12.05 33.76 33.57
C SER A 190 -11.74 35.20 33.98
N LEU A 191 -12.72 36.13 33.80
CA LEU A 191 -12.72 37.47 34.38
C LEU A 191 -13.69 37.56 35.56
#